data_63276f88e6e908700a98adadb34cc6b4
#
_entry.id   63276f88e6e908700a98adadb34cc6b4
#
_cell.length_a   1.000
_cell.length_b   1.000
_cell.length_c   1.000
_cell.angle_alpha   90.00
_cell.angle_beta   90.00
_cell.angle_gamma   90.00
#
_symmetry.space_group_name_H-M   'P 1'
#
loop_
_entity.id
_entity.type
_entity.pdbx_description
1 polymer ?
#
loop_
_entity_poly.entity_id
_entity_poly.type
_entity_poly.pdbx_seq_one_letter_code
_entity_poly.pdbx_strand_id
1 'polypeptide(L)'
;MFPRLFLLGFLLYGLNAAAQEPDSVLSAKASKSTRQKTSVLASEKQDTVVFRFAPKRRMFWADYKGNAAAINSLTQSIRQHKLSIESGDMKVRMLGFCSSYDSFKTNLAAAKNRSNQVKSYFIVHEGLKEEHFRTTNSTQRWRGMTDVIAVAYVFRSA
;
A
#
# COMPACT_ATOMS: atom_id res chain seq x y z
N MET A 1 -38.91 29.68 -25.18
CA MET A 1 -39.11 29.41 -26.62
C MET A 1 -38.78 27.95 -26.85
N PHE A 2 -39.80 27.14 -26.95
CA PHE A 2 -39.86 25.68 -27.22
C PHE A 2 -39.63 25.42 -28.73
N PRO A 3 -39.66 24.19 -29.24
CA PRO A 3 -39.28 22.83 -28.85
C PRO A 3 -38.63 22.01 -30.01
N ARG A 4 -38.38 20.70 -29.85
CA ARG A 4 -38.67 19.56 -30.76
C ARG A 4 -37.73 18.41 -30.45
N LEU A 5 -38.09 17.38 -29.77
CA LEU A 5 -38.92 16.19 -30.03
C LEU A 5 -38.79 15.66 -31.47
N PHE A 6 -38.08 14.53 -31.62
CA PHE A 6 -38.35 13.56 -32.67
C PHE A 6 -38.25 12.14 -32.13
N LEU A 7 -39.38 11.52 -32.25
CA LEU A 7 -39.74 10.15 -31.92
C LEU A 7 -39.73 9.31 -33.22
N LEU A 8 -39.80 8.00 -33.07
CA LEU A 8 -40.12 6.93 -34.04
C LEU A 8 -38.86 6.38 -34.81
N GLY A 9 -38.73 5.10 -34.97
CA GLY A 9 -39.64 3.98 -34.76
C GLY A 9 -39.13 2.73 -35.45
N PHE A 10 -39.70 1.60 -35.01
CA PHE A 10 -39.99 0.42 -35.81
C PHE A 10 -38.81 -0.45 -36.28
N LEU A 11 -38.89 -1.74 -36.36
CA LEU A 11 -39.86 -2.84 -36.25
C LEU A 11 -39.10 -4.19 -36.27
N LEU A 12 -39.43 -5.13 -35.40
CA LEU A 12 -39.78 -6.54 -35.55
C LEU A 12 -39.45 -7.29 -36.84
N TYR A 13 -39.04 -8.50 -36.68
CA TYR A 13 -39.29 -9.79 -37.34
C TYR A 13 -38.05 -10.68 -37.16
N GLY A 14 -38.08 -11.94 -36.84
CA GLY A 14 -39.11 -12.92 -36.92
C GLY A 14 -38.67 -14.24 -36.25
N LEU A 15 -39.63 -14.95 -35.78
CA LEU A 15 -39.57 -16.36 -35.34
C LEU A 15 -39.03 -17.29 -36.42
N ASN A 16 -38.28 -18.31 -36.00
CA ASN A 16 -38.57 -19.67 -36.50
C ASN A 16 -38.15 -20.73 -35.49
N ALA A 17 -39.13 -21.56 -35.18
CA ALA A 17 -39.06 -22.78 -34.42
C ALA A 17 -38.75 -23.98 -35.31
N ALA A 18 -38.06 -24.97 -34.74
CA ALA A 18 -38.32 -26.42 -34.92
C ALA A 18 -37.26 -27.22 -34.14
N ALA A 19 -37.66 -27.80 -33.16
CA ALA A 19 -37.80 -29.15 -32.64
C ALA A 19 -36.94 -30.21 -33.32
N GLN A 20 -36.15 -30.93 -32.49
CA GLN A 20 -36.12 -32.40 -32.40
C GLN A 20 -35.10 -32.85 -31.37
N GLU A 21 -35.60 -33.47 -30.27
CA GLU A 21 -34.93 -34.55 -29.55
C GLU A 21 -35.27 -35.89 -30.27
N PRO A 22 -34.59 -37.06 -30.04
CA PRO A 22 -34.38 -37.60 -28.71
C PRO A 22 -33.09 -38.45 -28.49
N ASP A 23 -32.86 -38.74 -27.23
CA ASP A 23 -32.29 -39.94 -26.57
C ASP A 23 -30.94 -40.53 -27.06
N SER A 24 -29.99 -40.56 -26.14
CA SER A 24 -29.46 -41.84 -25.55
C SER A 24 -28.50 -41.57 -24.35
N VAL A 25 -28.98 -41.99 -23.30
CA VAL A 25 -28.50 -42.72 -22.11
C VAL A 25 -26.99 -42.98 -21.98
N LEU A 26 -26.56 -42.85 -20.71
CA LEU A 26 -25.40 -43.43 -20.03
C LEU A 26 -24.03 -42.76 -20.13
N SER A 27 -23.59 -42.10 -19.13
CA SER A 27 -22.70 -42.67 -18.11
C SER A 27 -22.26 -41.60 -17.10
N ALA A 28 -22.61 -41.83 -15.89
CA ALA A 28 -22.10 -41.10 -14.72
C ALA A 28 -20.58 -41.29 -14.63
N LYS A 29 -19.85 -40.16 -14.67
CA LYS A 29 -18.54 -40.11 -14.05
C LYS A 29 -18.42 -38.77 -13.33
N ALA A 30 -18.62 -38.84 -12.04
CA ALA A 30 -18.38 -37.76 -11.12
C ALA A 30 -16.94 -37.30 -11.24
N SER A 31 -16.71 -36.23 -11.96
CA SER A 31 -15.49 -35.45 -11.85
C SER A 31 -15.65 -34.52 -10.66
N LYS A 32 -15.06 -34.90 -9.53
CA LYS A 32 -14.76 -33.97 -8.44
C LYS A 32 -13.97 -32.82 -9.02
N SER A 33 -14.65 -31.72 -9.35
CA SER A 33 -14.02 -30.45 -9.60
C SER A 33 -13.42 -30.03 -8.24
N THR A 34 -12.18 -30.40 -8.06
CA THR A 34 -11.32 -29.82 -7.03
C THR A 34 -11.21 -28.35 -7.39
N ARG A 35 -12.08 -27.55 -6.76
CA ARG A 35 -11.99 -26.09 -6.75
C ARG A 35 -10.66 -25.75 -6.10
N GLN A 36 -9.60 -25.76 -6.86
CA GLN A 36 -8.34 -25.19 -6.49
C GLN A 36 -8.59 -23.73 -6.10
N LYS A 37 -8.72 -23.54 -4.81
CA LYS A 37 -8.64 -22.24 -4.17
C LYS A 37 -7.21 -21.79 -4.40
N THR A 38 -6.95 -21.25 -5.59
CA THR A 38 -5.74 -20.52 -5.89
C THR A 38 -5.78 -19.32 -4.96
N SER A 39 -5.20 -19.48 -3.79
CA SER A 39 -4.82 -18.37 -2.93
C SER A 39 -3.78 -17.59 -3.74
N VAL A 40 -4.24 -16.64 -4.52
CA VAL A 40 -3.42 -15.56 -5.01
C VAL A 40 -3.04 -14.74 -3.79
N LEU A 41 -2.07 -15.25 -3.03
CA LEU A 41 -1.19 -14.43 -2.23
C LEU A 41 -0.33 -13.68 -3.27
N ALA A 42 -0.97 -12.72 -3.94
CA ALA A 42 -0.21 -11.62 -4.51
C ALA A 42 0.50 -11.01 -3.31
N SER A 43 1.79 -11.32 -3.20
CA SER A 43 2.71 -10.54 -2.38
C SER A 43 2.56 -9.12 -2.91
N GLU A 44 1.70 -8.32 -2.27
CA GLU A 44 1.64 -6.89 -2.53
C GLU A 44 3.07 -6.42 -2.31
N LYS A 45 3.72 -6.09 -3.40
CA LYS A 45 5.06 -5.50 -3.38
C LYS A 45 4.91 -4.20 -2.61
N GLN A 46 5.15 -4.27 -1.31
CA GLN A 46 5.06 -3.11 -0.45
C GLN A 46 6.07 -2.08 -0.93
N ASP A 47 5.59 -0.96 -1.42
CA ASP A 47 6.42 0.14 -1.89
C ASP A 47 7.16 0.77 -0.71
N THR A 48 8.28 0.12 -0.39
CA THR A 48 9.14 0.54 0.71
C THR A 48 9.94 1.76 0.28
N VAL A 49 9.78 2.86 0.96
CA VAL A 49 10.52 4.10 0.74
C VAL A 49 11.59 4.31 1.80
N VAL A 50 12.68 4.95 1.42
CA VAL A 50 13.83 5.22 2.30
C VAL A 50 14.05 6.72 2.40
N PHE A 51 13.98 7.24 3.63
CA PHE A 51 14.30 8.62 3.97
C PHE A 51 15.74 8.72 4.49
N ARG A 52 16.50 9.67 3.97
CA ARG A 52 17.90 9.88 4.29
C ARG A 52 18.08 11.11 5.18
N PHE A 53 19.08 11.04 6.03
CA PHE A 53 19.43 12.12 6.94
C PHE A 53 20.87 12.55 6.72
N ALA A 54 21.13 13.85 6.83
CA ALA A 54 22.48 14.38 6.75
C ALA A 54 23.31 13.90 7.94
N PRO A 55 24.59 13.54 7.76
CA PRO A 55 25.48 13.13 8.82
C PRO A 55 25.51 14.14 9.97
N LYS A 56 25.47 13.66 11.21
CA LYS A 56 25.49 14.50 12.45
C LYS A 56 24.38 15.55 12.55
N ARG A 57 23.38 15.57 11.62
CA ARG A 57 22.21 16.45 11.73
C ARG A 57 21.04 15.70 12.37
N ARG A 58 20.23 16.44 13.13
CA ARG A 58 19.07 15.88 13.84
C ARG A 58 17.74 16.12 13.11
N MET A 59 17.71 17.10 12.20
CA MET A 59 16.49 17.49 11.50
C MET A 59 16.28 16.69 10.23
N PHE A 60 15.00 16.44 9.93
CA PHE A 60 14.58 15.92 8.64
C PHE A 60 14.48 17.05 7.62
N TRP A 61 15.11 16.85 6.48
CA TRP A 61 15.04 17.78 5.35
C TRP A 61 14.35 17.11 4.17
N ALA A 62 13.23 17.70 3.75
CA ALA A 62 12.36 17.13 2.73
C ALA A 62 13.03 17.02 1.34
N ASP A 63 13.96 17.88 1.03
CA ASP A 63 14.69 17.95 -0.23
C ASP A 63 16.05 17.22 -0.24
N TYR A 64 16.46 16.67 0.91
CA TYR A 64 17.76 16.03 1.02
C TYR A 64 17.78 14.65 0.35
N LYS A 65 18.76 14.43 -0.56
CA LYS A 65 19.11 13.11 -1.16
C LYS A 65 17.92 12.22 -1.56
N GLY A 66 16.96 12.75 -2.29
CA GLY A 66 15.82 11.99 -2.80
C GLY A 66 14.65 11.87 -1.83
N ASN A 67 14.69 12.56 -0.68
CA ASN A 67 13.57 12.59 0.27
C ASN A 67 12.28 13.12 -0.36
N ALA A 68 12.36 14.10 -1.25
CA ALA A 68 11.18 14.62 -1.96
C ALA A 68 10.45 13.53 -2.76
N ALA A 69 11.18 12.68 -3.47
CA ALA A 69 10.59 11.54 -4.18
C ALA A 69 10.03 10.51 -3.20
N ALA A 70 10.73 10.22 -2.09
CA ALA A 70 10.26 9.31 -1.05
C ALA A 70 8.99 9.85 -0.36
N ILE A 71 8.91 11.16 -0.09
CA ILE A 71 7.71 11.82 0.43
C ILE A 71 6.55 11.62 -0.54
N ASN A 72 6.73 11.93 -1.82
CA ASN A 72 5.68 11.80 -2.83
C ASN A 72 5.17 10.36 -2.93
N SER A 73 6.06 9.37 -2.96
CA SER A 73 5.70 7.95 -3.03
C SER A 73 4.90 7.50 -1.79
N LEU A 74 5.35 7.85 -0.58
CA LEU A 74 4.63 7.49 0.63
C LEU A 74 3.31 8.26 0.77
N THR A 75 3.27 9.53 0.40
CA THR A 75 2.03 10.32 0.34
C THR A 75 1.00 9.67 -0.57
N GLN A 76 1.41 9.26 -1.77
CA GLN A 76 0.52 8.57 -2.70
C GLN A 76 -0.03 7.27 -2.09
N SER A 77 0.82 6.46 -1.49
CA SER A 77 0.41 5.22 -0.81
C SER A 77 -0.53 5.48 0.36
N ILE A 78 -0.24 6.49 1.20
CA ILE A 78 -1.11 6.89 2.31
C ILE A 78 -2.48 7.33 1.79
N ARG A 79 -2.54 8.18 0.77
CA ARG A 79 -3.79 8.69 0.22
C ARG A 79 -4.62 7.59 -0.43
N GLN A 80 -3.98 6.66 -1.13
CA GLN A 80 -4.62 5.48 -1.71
C GLN A 80 -5.30 4.60 -0.65
N HIS A 81 -4.70 4.50 0.54
CA HIS A 81 -5.18 3.65 1.64
C HIS A 81 -5.78 4.45 2.81
N LYS A 82 -6.12 5.72 2.61
CA LYS A 82 -6.51 6.65 3.66
C LYS A 82 -7.62 6.10 4.55
N LEU A 83 -8.72 5.63 3.96
CA LEU A 83 -9.86 5.08 4.70
C LEU A 83 -9.48 3.83 5.52
N SER A 84 -8.68 2.95 4.94
CA SER A 84 -8.22 1.74 5.65
C SER A 84 -7.22 2.06 6.77
N ILE A 85 -6.48 3.15 6.67
CA ILE A 85 -5.60 3.62 7.74
C ILE A 85 -6.43 4.25 8.86
N GLU A 86 -7.44 5.03 8.53
CA GLU A 86 -8.33 5.68 9.50
C GLU A 86 -9.22 4.67 10.23
N SER A 87 -9.67 3.59 9.58
CA SER A 87 -10.40 2.48 10.22
C SER A 87 -9.49 1.58 11.08
N GLY A 88 -8.18 1.65 10.91
CA GLY A 88 -7.21 0.82 11.61
C GLY A 88 -6.86 -0.51 10.92
N ASP A 89 -7.50 -0.83 9.77
CA ASP A 89 -7.22 -2.05 8.98
C ASP A 89 -5.81 -2.03 8.38
N MET A 90 -5.30 -0.84 8.10
CA MET A 90 -3.94 -0.62 7.63
C MET A 90 -3.21 0.38 8.52
N LYS A 91 -1.89 0.29 8.54
CA LYS A 91 -1.02 1.23 9.26
C LYS A 91 0.19 1.60 8.44
N VAL A 92 0.80 2.71 8.78
CA VAL A 92 2.09 3.12 8.23
C VAL A 92 3.20 2.56 9.12
N ARG A 93 3.99 1.63 8.58
CA ARG A 93 5.19 1.14 9.26
C ARG A 93 6.28 2.19 9.16
N MET A 94 6.92 2.48 10.27
CA MET A 94 8.04 3.40 10.32
C MET A 94 9.21 2.73 11.04
N LEU A 95 10.32 2.56 10.33
CA LEU A 95 11.51 1.86 10.83
C LEU A 95 12.69 2.83 10.86
N GLY A 96 13.23 3.12 12.02
CA GLY A 96 14.46 3.90 12.17
C GLY A 96 15.68 3.01 12.28
N PHE A 97 16.76 3.36 11.58
CA PHE A 97 18.03 2.64 11.61
C PHE A 97 19.20 3.60 11.85
N CYS A 98 20.12 3.20 12.69
CA CYS A 98 21.39 3.89 12.88
C CYS A 98 22.45 2.93 13.42
N SER A 99 23.62 2.93 12.79
CA SER A 99 24.80 2.14 13.22
C SER A 99 26.11 2.93 13.08
N SER A 100 26.04 4.25 13.04
CA SER A 100 27.18 5.14 12.73
C SER A 100 27.88 5.75 13.94
N TYR A 101 27.41 5.44 15.14
CA TYR A 101 28.03 5.88 16.38
C TYR A 101 28.63 4.68 17.14
N ASP A 102 29.58 4.95 18.03
CA ASP A 102 30.30 3.91 18.81
C ASP A 102 29.41 3.28 19.90
N SER A 103 28.41 3.98 20.35
CA SER A 103 27.51 3.54 21.43
C SER A 103 26.17 3.02 20.92
N PHE A 104 25.78 1.84 21.41
CA PHE A 104 24.43 1.30 21.19
C PHE A 104 23.32 2.30 21.57
N LYS A 105 23.43 2.92 22.73
CA LYS A 105 22.46 3.91 23.24
C LYS A 105 22.31 5.09 22.29
N THR A 106 23.43 5.61 21.79
CA THR A 106 23.46 6.73 20.85
C THR A 106 22.83 6.35 19.51
N ASN A 107 23.16 5.17 18.99
CA ASN A 107 22.57 4.66 17.76
C ASN A 107 21.05 4.49 17.88
N LEU A 108 20.59 3.89 18.97
CA LEU A 108 19.16 3.68 19.19
C LEU A 108 18.40 5.02 19.34
N ALA A 109 18.97 5.96 20.06
CA ALA A 109 18.40 7.31 20.20
C ALA A 109 18.34 8.05 18.87
N ALA A 110 19.37 7.93 18.03
CA ALA A 110 19.40 8.51 16.70
C ALA A 110 18.36 7.85 15.79
N ALA A 111 18.25 6.52 15.78
CA ALA A 111 17.25 5.80 15.02
C ALA A 111 15.83 6.24 15.39
N LYS A 112 15.52 6.30 16.70
CA LYS A 112 14.24 6.75 17.23
C LYS A 112 13.94 8.21 16.84
N ASN A 113 14.90 9.10 16.95
CA ASN A 113 14.72 10.50 16.57
C ASN A 113 14.37 10.61 15.06
N ARG A 114 15.07 9.86 14.19
CA ARG A 114 14.86 9.93 12.75
C ARG A 114 13.49 9.38 12.34
N SER A 115 13.09 8.22 12.84
CA SER A 115 11.77 7.68 12.57
C SER A 115 10.64 8.60 13.05
N ASN A 116 10.80 9.22 14.23
CA ASN A 116 9.83 10.16 14.76
C ASN A 116 9.71 11.42 13.90
N GLN A 117 10.81 11.96 13.40
CA GLN A 117 10.75 13.16 12.55
C GLN A 117 10.03 12.92 11.24
N VAL A 118 10.29 11.77 10.56
CA VAL A 118 9.53 11.42 9.36
C VAL A 118 8.06 11.18 9.70
N LYS A 119 7.76 10.46 10.78
CA LYS A 119 6.40 10.25 11.26
C LYS A 119 5.69 11.59 11.50
N SER A 120 6.31 12.51 12.22
CA SER A 120 5.74 13.84 12.49
C SER A 120 5.47 14.63 11.22
N TYR A 121 6.32 14.50 10.21
CA TYR A 121 6.07 15.10 8.90
C TYR A 121 4.73 14.66 8.32
N PHE A 122 4.45 13.35 8.28
CA PHE A 122 3.20 12.82 7.73
C PHE A 122 1.98 13.06 8.64
N ILE A 123 2.16 13.14 9.95
CA ILE A 123 1.10 13.59 10.87
C ILE A 123 0.63 15.00 10.48
N VAL A 124 1.57 15.92 10.29
CA VAL A 124 1.26 17.31 9.98
C VAL A 124 0.72 17.49 8.56
N HIS A 125 1.35 16.85 7.56
CA HIS A 125 1.04 17.12 6.15
C HIS A 125 -0.09 16.25 5.58
N GLU A 126 -0.32 15.04 6.11
CA GLU A 126 -1.37 14.14 5.65
C GLU A 126 -2.54 14.00 6.64
N GLY A 127 -2.50 14.72 7.75
CA GLY A 127 -3.54 14.69 8.79
C GLY A 127 -3.65 13.33 9.49
N LEU A 128 -2.56 12.57 9.53
CA LEU A 128 -2.52 11.31 10.25
C LEU A 128 -2.42 11.54 11.76
N LYS A 129 -2.72 10.50 12.55
CA LYS A 129 -2.55 10.50 14.00
C LYS A 129 -1.46 9.51 14.40
N GLU A 130 -0.99 9.60 15.63
CA GLU A 130 0.01 8.69 16.19
C GLU A 130 -0.41 7.21 16.08
N GLU A 131 -1.68 6.93 16.31
CA GLU A 131 -2.28 5.60 16.25
C GLU A 131 -2.25 4.94 14.87
N HIS A 132 -2.10 5.74 13.81
CA HIS A 132 -2.00 5.25 12.42
C HIS A 132 -0.61 4.70 12.10
N PHE A 133 0.35 4.82 13.03
CA PHE A 133 1.72 4.37 12.81
C PHE A 133 2.09 3.16 13.68
N ARG A 134 2.98 2.35 13.14
CA ARG A 134 3.72 1.33 13.90
C ARG A 134 5.21 1.57 13.74
N THR A 135 5.85 2.04 14.80
CA THR A 135 7.26 2.44 14.77
C THR A 135 8.16 1.39 15.42
N THR A 136 9.27 1.08 14.79
CA THR A 136 10.32 0.22 15.35
C THR A 136 11.68 0.83 15.04
N ASN A 137 12.65 0.68 15.95
CA ASN A 137 13.97 1.26 15.80
C ASN A 137 15.04 0.19 16.02
N SER A 138 16.11 0.26 15.24
CA SER A 138 17.20 -0.72 15.25
C SER A 138 18.57 -0.03 15.17
N THR A 139 19.55 -0.65 15.81
CA THR A 139 20.95 -0.23 15.70
C THR A 139 21.70 -0.99 14.60
N GLN A 140 21.01 -1.85 13.86
CA GLN A 140 21.58 -2.59 12.75
C GLN A 140 21.60 -1.73 11.47
N ARG A 141 22.41 -2.13 10.51
CA ARG A 141 22.40 -1.57 9.16
C ARG A 141 21.20 -2.12 8.38
N TRP A 142 20.50 -1.26 7.69
CA TRP A 142 19.46 -1.70 6.79
C TRP A 142 20.03 -1.85 5.37
N ARG A 143 20.01 -3.08 4.83
CA ARG A 143 20.54 -3.42 3.49
C ARG A 143 21.96 -2.87 3.25
N GLY A 144 22.84 -2.96 4.25
CA GLY A 144 24.21 -2.50 4.15
C GLY A 144 24.43 -0.98 4.21
N MET A 145 23.37 -0.19 4.33
CA MET A 145 23.48 1.28 4.45
C MET A 145 24.10 1.65 5.80
N THR A 146 25.08 2.54 5.77
CA THR A 146 25.78 3.04 6.96
C THR A 146 25.18 4.33 7.51
N ASP A 147 24.41 5.04 6.67
CA ASP A 147 23.75 6.29 7.06
C ASP A 147 22.59 6.04 8.02
N VAL A 148 22.21 7.08 8.75
CA VAL A 148 20.97 7.08 9.52
C VAL A 148 19.81 7.23 8.55
N ILE A 149 18.92 6.26 8.54
CA ILE A 149 17.78 6.24 7.64
C ILE A 149 16.49 5.93 8.41
N ALA A 150 15.38 6.35 7.84
CA ALA A 150 14.06 5.83 8.19
C ALA A 150 13.45 5.16 6.95
N VAL A 151 12.83 4.01 7.17
CA VAL A 151 12.17 3.23 6.12
C VAL A 151 10.68 3.23 6.42
N ALA A 152 9.86 3.47 5.42
CA ALA A 152 8.41 3.52 5.61
C ALA A 152 7.66 2.78 4.50
N TYR A 153 6.51 2.22 4.86
CA TYR A 153 5.54 1.61 3.95
C TYR A 153 4.18 1.45 4.63
N VAL A 154 3.12 1.38 3.83
CA VAL A 154 1.78 1.05 4.32
C VAL A 154 1.61 -0.46 4.34
N PHE A 155 1.01 -1.01 5.39
CA PHE A 155 0.81 -2.44 5.56
C PHE A 155 -0.51 -2.74 6.26
N ARG A 156 -1.02 -3.95 6.05
CA ARG A 156 -2.23 -4.43 6.72
C ARG A 156 -1.91 -4.75 8.18
N SER A 157 -2.67 -4.17 9.11
CA SER A 157 -2.56 -4.55 10.53
C SER A 157 -3.28 -5.88 10.73
N ALA A 158 -2.52 -6.88 11.17
CA ALA A 158 -3.10 -8.16 11.61
C ALA A 158 -3.75 -8.02 12.97
#